data_a5b9382c32a3db3efba40a042afc9b18
#
_entry.id   a5b9382c32a3db3efba40a042afc9b18
#
_cell.length_a   1.000
_cell.length_b   1.000
_cell.length_c   1.000
_cell.angle_alpha   90.00
_cell.angle_beta   90.00
_cell.angle_gamma   90.00
#
_symmetry.space_group_name_H-M   'P 1'
#
loop_
_entity.id
_entity.type
_entity.pdbx_description
1 polymer ?
#
loop_
_entity_poly.entity_id
_entity_poly.type
_entity_poly.pdbx_seq_one_letter_code
_entity_poly.pdbx_strand_id
1 'polypeptide(L)'
;ARPMLTAALYIPRILQYTGCKRREEVVAMSDKKIIIDVVVDVQKDFITGALANEQAQANVAHLAKVAKAHAEAGHWMFFTRDTHEDNYLDTREGRHLPVEHCIEGTDGWNFAPELEDAMDDTEPEVSHIVCKKTFGAYMLPSDILDELMAHNKAVDDIEKIIVYGYCTDICVISNAMVLRAAFPEVEIEIRSDCCAGVTPQSHQTALDALRACQFTIV
;
A
#
# COMPACT_ATOMS: atom_id res chain seq x y z
N ALA A 1 -46.64 -4.97 -31.63
CA ALA A 1 -45.47 -5.81 -31.79
C ALA A 1 -44.27 -4.94 -32.10
N ARG A 2 -43.38 -4.76 -31.16
CA ARG A 2 -42.06 -4.11 -31.34
C ARG A 2 -41.02 -5.21 -31.49
N PRO A 3 -40.08 -5.13 -32.45
CA PRO A 3 -39.03 -6.12 -32.57
C PRO A 3 -37.94 -5.89 -31.48
N MET A 4 -37.49 -7.00 -30.88
CA MET A 4 -36.33 -7.05 -29.99
C MET A 4 -35.05 -6.72 -30.77
N LEU A 5 -34.28 -5.74 -30.29
CA LEU A 5 -32.89 -5.51 -30.70
C LEU A 5 -31.99 -6.52 -29.99
N THR A 6 -31.42 -7.43 -30.75
CA THR A 6 -30.31 -8.29 -30.31
C THR A 6 -29.05 -7.47 -30.22
N ALA A 7 -28.50 -7.34 -29.01
CA ALA A 7 -27.18 -6.77 -28.79
C ALA A 7 -26.11 -7.76 -29.29
N ALA A 8 -25.44 -7.40 -30.36
CA ALA A 8 -24.28 -8.14 -30.88
C ALA A 8 -23.08 -7.83 -29.99
N LEU A 9 -22.54 -8.85 -29.33
CA LEU A 9 -21.28 -8.81 -28.61
C LEU A 9 -20.14 -8.52 -29.60
N TYR A 10 -19.53 -7.36 -29.47
CA TYR A 10 -18.33 -6.99 -30.21
C TYR A 10 -17.11 -7.69 -29.58
N ILE A 11 -16.62 -8.73 -30.24
CA ILE A 11 -15.32 -9.36 -29.90
C ILE A 11 -14.28 -8.73 -30.83
N PRO A 12 -13.25 -8.04 -30.30
CA PRO A 12 -12.19 -7.54 -31.15
C PRO A 12 -11.36 -8.70 -31.72
N ARG A 13 -11.23 -8.72 -33.02
CA ARG A 13 -10.37 -9.64 -33.78
C ARG A 13 -8.90 -9.41 -33.37
N ILE A 14 -8.28 -10.41 -32.76
CA ILE A 14 -6.83 -10.48 -32.59
C ILE A 14 -6.21 -10.58 -33.98
N LEU A 15 -5.52 -9.53 -34.40
CA LEU A 15 -4.70 -9.53 -35.62
C LEU A 15 -3.50 -10.48 -35.42
N GLN A 16 -3.51 -11.58 -36.16
CA GLN A 16 -2.33 -12.42 -36.36
C GLN A 16 -1.30 -11.61 -37.18
N TYR A 17 -0.26 -11.13 -36.57
CA TYR A 17 0.92 -10.62 -37.26
C TYR A 17 1.87 -11.78 -37.56
N THR A 18 1.85 -12.24 -38.81
CA THR A 18 2.90 -13.11 -39.36
C THR A 18 4.03 -12.25 -39.93
N GLY A 19 5.21 -12.43 -39.37
CA GLY A 19 6.49 -12.27 -40.04
C GLY A 19 6.99 -10.87 -40.31
N CYS A 20 7.78 -10.31 -39.41
CA CYS A 20 8.89 -9.45 -39.79
C CYS A 20 10.10 -9.75 -38.89
N LYS A 21 11.17 -10.28 -39.53
CA LYS A 21 12.47 -10.42 -38.92
C LYS A 21 13.06 -9.02 -38.70
N ARG A 22 13.05 -8.55 -37.48
CA ARG A 22 13.99 -7.57 -36.93
C ARG A 22 13.98 -7.70 -35.41
N ARG A 23 14.66 -8.73 -34.94
CA ARG A 23 15.12 -8.81 -33.54
C ARG A 23 16.63 -8.72 -33.62
N GLU A 24 17.13 -7.67 -33.03
CA GLU A 24 18.45 -7.58 -32.39
C GLU A 24 18.72 -6.09 -32.19
N GLU A 25 18.13 -5.55 -31.17
CA GLU A 25 18.55 -4.42 -30.34
C GLU A 25 17.39 -4.06 -29.41
N VAL A 26 16.90 -5.05 -28.65
CA VAL A 26 16.23 -4.74 -27.40
C VAL A 26 17.37 -4.52 -26.41
N VAL A 27 17.63 -3.25 -26.13
CA VAL A 27 18.41 -2.81 -24.99
C VAL A 27 18.05 -3.71 -23.82
N ALA A 28 19.07 -4.33 -23.20
CA ALA A 28 18.88 -5.12 -21.99
C ALA A 28 18.24 -4.21 -20.94
N MET A 29 16.93 -4.25 -20.85
CA MET A 29 16.20 -3.69 -19.71
C MET A 29 16.67 -4.49 -18.50
N SER A 30 17.14 -3.78 -17.49
CA SER A 30 17.66 -4.33 -16.25
C SER A 30 16.78 -5.48 -15.76
N ASP A 31 17.35 -6.69 -15.66
CA ASP A 31 16.71 -7.88 -15.04
C ASP A 31 16.49 -7.70 -13.52
N LYS A 32 16.67 -6.48 -12.99
CA LYS A 32 16.49 -6.18 -11.58
C LYS A 32 15.01 -6.27 -11.23
N LYS A 33 14.69 -7.20 -10.37
CA LYS A 33 13.37 -7.35 -9.78
C LYS A 33 13.04 -6.13 -8.91
N ILE A 34 11.74 -5.82 -8.81
CA ILE A 34 11.22 -4.68 -8.07
C ILE A 34 10.82 -5.15 -6.68
N ILE A 35 11.27 -4.43 -5.66
CA ILE A 35 10.74 -4.56 -4.30
C ILE A 35 9.86 -3.33 -4.04
N ILE A 36 8.66 -3.58 -3.53
CA ILE A 36 7.68 -2.54 -3.22
C ILE A 36 7.49 -2.48 -1.72
N ASP A 37 7.64 -1.29 -1.15
CA ASP A 37 7.30 -1.02 0.24
C ASP A 37 5.94 -0.33 0.31
N VAL A 38 5.06 -0.83 1.18
CA VAL A 38 3.79 -0.20 1.52
C VAL A 38 3.85 0.22 2.98
N VAL A 39 4.07 1.50 3.18
CA VAL A 39 4.18 2.15 4.50
C VAL A 39 2.80 2.65 4.91
N VAL A 40 2.20 2.00 5.89
CA VAL A 40 0.77 2.15 6.21
C VAL A 40 0.57 3.18 7.31
N ASP A 41 -0.06 4.32 6.97
CA ASP A 41 -0.65 5.31 7.89
C ASP A 41 0.27 5.74 9.03
N VAL A 42 1.53 6.05 8.74
CA VAL A 42 2.49 6.54 9.75
C VAL A 42 2.25 8.04 9.98
N GLN A 43 1.05 8.36 10.51
CA GLN A 43 0.55 9.71 10.74
C GLN A 43 0.59 10.09 12.22
N LYS A 44 0.68 11.39 12.49
CA LYS A 44 0.78 11.93 13.87
C LYS A 44 -0.36 11.48 14.76
N ASP A 45 -1.60 11.40 14.24
CA ASP A 45 -2.76 11.01 15.04
C ASP A 45 -2.67 9.59 15.59
N PHE A 46 -2.00 8.67 14.88
CA PHE A 46 -1.78 7.30 15.34
C PHE A 46 -0.55 7.15 16.27
N ILE A 47 0.27 8.18 16.41
CA ILE A 47 1.50 8.14 17.21
C ILE A 47 1.34 8.95 18.48
N THR A 48 1.09 10.25 18.37
CA THR A 48 1.02 11.19 19.49
C THR A 48 -0.28 12.00 19.56
N GLY A 49 -1.12 11.93 18.51
CA GLY A 49 -2.35 12.73 18.38
C GLY A 49 -3.60 12.04 18.93
N ALA A 50 -4.72 12.17 18.22
CA ALA A 50 -6.04 11.78 18.71
C ALA A 50 -6.18 10.29 19.07
N LEU A 51 -5.47 9.42 18.37
CA LEU A 51 -5.41 7.97 18.59
C LEU A 51 -4.00 7.53 19.03
N ALA A 52 -3.38 8.31 19.90
CA ALA A 52 -2.02 8.07 20.37
C ALA A 52 -1.77 6.63 20.82
N ASN A 53 -0.64 6.07 20.38
CA ASN A 53 -0.26 4.68 20.62
C ASN A 53 1.18 4.59 21.13
N GLU A 54 1.37 4.12 22.37
CA GLU A 54 2.70 4.03 23.00
C GLU A 54 3.65 3.10 22.24
N GLN A 55 3.16 2.04 21.61
CA GLN A 55 4.01 1.13 20.83
C GLN A 55 4.44 1.79 19.52
N ALA A 56 3.55 2.55 18.87
CA ALA A 56 3.91 3.33 17.69
C ALA A 56 4.96 4.40 18.02
N GLN A 57 4.80 5.11 19.16
CA GLN A 57 5.80 6.07 19.66
C GLN A 57 7.16 5.41 19.90
N ALA A 58 7.17 4.19 20.44
CA ALA A 58 8.41 3.47 20.74
C ALA A 58 9.14 2.98 19.49
N ASN A 59 8.41 2.75 18.36
CA ASN A 59 9.01 2.13 17.18
C ASN A 59 9.11 3.05 15.96
N VAL A 60 8.48 4.22 15.93
CA VAL A 60 8.43 5.09 14.74
C VAL A 60 9.84 5.45 14.22
N ALA A 61 10.79 5.72 15.10
CA ALA A 61 12.16 6.01 14.71
C ALA A 61 12.87 4.80 14.06
N HIS A 62 12.56 3.58 14.52
CA HIS A 62 13.06 2.36 13.88
C HIS A 62 12.42 2.16 12.51
N LEU A 63 11.10 2.28 12.42
CA LEU A 63 10.35 2.19 11.18
C LEU A 63 10.89 3.18 10.13
N ALA A 64 11.05 4.45 10.51
CA ALA A 64 11.55 5.49 9.63
C ALA A 64 12.95 5.19 9.09
N LYS A 65 13.85 4.68 9.97
CA LYS A 65 15.19 4.24 9.57
C LYS A 65 15.14 3.09 8.55
N VAL A 66 14.22 2.15 8.73
CA VAL A 66 14.02 1.04 7.78
C VAL A 66 13.49 1.56 6.46
N ALA A 67 12.45 2.41 6.47
CA ALA A 67 11.88 3.00 5.27
C ALA A 67 12.93 3.78 4.47
N LYS A 68 13.74 4.61 5.17
CA LYS A 68 14.87 5.34 4.55
C LYS A 68 15.88 4.39 3.88
N ALA A 69 16.31 3.37 4.58
CA ALA A 69 17.28 2.40 4.03
C ALA A 69 16.73 1.65 2.81
N HIS A 70 15.42 1.36 2.79
CA HIS A 70 14.76 0.73 1.65
C HIS A 70 14.63 1.71 0.46
N ALA A 71 14.28 2.98 0.71
CA ALA A 71 14.26 4.02 -0.29
C ALA A 71 15.65 4.21 -0.94
N GLU A 72 16.71 4.35 -0.12
CA GLU A 72 18.10 4.43 -0.58
C GLU A 72 18.53 3.18 -1.38
N ALA A 73 17.96 2.01 -1.09
CA ALA A 73 18.22 0.77 -1.84
C ALA A 73 17.47 0.70 -3.18
N GLY A 74 16.59 1.68 -3.46
CA GLY A 74 15.81 1.79 -4.69
C GLY A 74 14.52 0.94 -4.69
N HIS A 75 13.93 0.72 -3.52
CA HIS A 75 12.57 0.16 -3.44
C HIS A 75 11.55 1.19 -3.92
N TRP A 76 10.47 0.73 -4.51
CA TRP A 76 9.32 1.56 -4.81
C TRP A 76 8.48 1.77 -3.55
N MET A 77 8.26 3.04 -3.19
CA MET A 77 7.66 3.39 -1.91
C MET A 77 6.21 3.88 -2.10
N PHE A 78 5.26 3.19 -1.48
CA PHE A 78 3.85 3.60 -1.41
C PHE A 78 3.50 3.91 0.05
N PHE A 79 3.09 5.16 0.30
CA PHE A 79 2.69 5.62 1.62
C PHE A 79 1.17 5.74 1.66
N THR A 80 0.48 4.92 2.43
CA THR A 80 -0.95 5.15 2.63
C THR A 80 -1.16 6.24 3.67
N ARG A 81 -2.20 7.04 3.49
CA ARG A 81 -2.57 8.10 4.40
C ARG A 81 -4.06 8.06 4.65
N ASP A 82 -4.43 7.72 5.88
CA ASP A 82 -5.80 7.77 6.31
C ASP A 82 -6.31 9.22 6.23
N THR A 83 -7.48 9.43 5.62
CA THR A 83 -7.93 10.76 5.27
C THR A 83 -9.44 10.86 5.44
N HIS A 84 -9.87 11.60 6.44
CA HIS A 84 -11.26 11.85 6.74
C HIS A 84 -11.66 13.32 6.49
N GLU A 85 -12.94 13.54 6.27
CA GLU A 85 -13.53 14.87 6.14
C GLU A 85 -14.11 15.32 7.50
N ASP A 86 -14.44 16.61 7.62
CA ASP A 86 -15.03 17.22 8.84
C ASP A 86 -16.31 16.53 9.32
N ASN A 87 -16.98 15.76 8.44
CA ASN A 87 -18.19 14.99 8.78
C ASN A 87 -17.90 13.57 9.29
N TYR A 88 -16.67 13.29 9.71
CA TYR A 88 -16.25 11.95 10.14
C TYR A 88 -17.22 11.29 11.12
N LEU A 89 -17.70 12.03 12.13
CA LEU A 89 -18.61 11.50 13.14
C LEU A 89 -19.98 11.04 12.58
N ASP A 90 -20.37 11.53 11.41
CA ASP A 90 -21.59 11.12 10.71
C ASP A 90 -21.39 9.86 9.86
N THR A 91 -20.15 9.42 9.68
CA THR A 91 -19.81 8.22 8.92
C THR A 91 -20.15 6.95 9.71
N ARG A 92 -20.11 5.79 9.03
CA ARG A 92 -20.24 4.50 9.70
C ARG A 92 -19.10 4.29 10.70
N GLU A 93 -17.88 4.63 10.29
CA GLU A 93 -16.68 4.48 11.12
C GLU A 93 -16.75 5.38 12.35
N GLY A 94 -17.05 6.67 12.17
CA GLY A 94 -17.18 7.63 13.29
C GLY A 94 -18.24 7.26 14.30
N ARG A 95 -19.30 6.54 13.90
CA ARG A 95 -20.29 6.01 14.85
C ARG A 95 -19.78 4.84 15.70
N HIS A 96 -18.74 4.12 15.23
CA HIS A 96 -18.14 2.99 15.98
C HIS A 96 -16.88 3.43 16.75
N LEU A 97 -16.16 4.40 16.22
CA LEU A 97 -14.99 5.03 16.84
C LEU A 97 -15.21 6.56 16.88
N PRO A 98 -15.95 7.09 17.89
CA PRO A 98 -16.32 8.50 17.92
C PRO A 98 -15.15 9.41 18.37
N VAL A 99 -14.03 9.29 17.69
CA VAL A 99 -12.80 10.09 17.88
C VAL A 99 -12.37 10.62 16.53
N GLU A 100 -12.55 11.92 16.31
CA GLU A 100 -12.07 12.56 15.10
C GLU A 100 -10.54 12.41 15.00
N HIS A 101 -10.07 11.90 13.89
CA HIS A 101 -8.66 11.69 13.61
C HIS A 101 -8.41 11.80 12.11
N CYS A 102 -7.18 12.07 11.74
CA CYS A 102 -6.74 12.16 10.34
C CYS A 102 -7.68 13.00 9.46
N ILE A 103 -8.26 14.07 10.04
CA ILE A 103 -9.07 15.03 9.27
C ILE A 103 -8.15 15.78 8.31
N GLU A 104 -8.51 15.79 7.03
CA GLU A 104 -7.70 16.38 5.97
C GLU A 104 -7.30 17.83 6.28
N GLY A 105 -6.00 18.14 6.15
CA GLY A 105 -5.43 19.47 6.40
C GLY A 105 -5.13 19.76 7.87
N THR A 106 -5.45 18.87 8.81
CA THR A 106 -5.07 19.04 10.22
C THR A 106 -3.63 18.58 10.49
N ASP A 107 -3.05 18.97 11.63
CA ASP A 107 -1.71 18.51 12.00
C ASP A 107 -1.64 16.97 12.20
N GLY A 108 -2.69 16.38 12.77
CA GLY A 108 -2.79 14.94 13.01
C GLY A 108 -2.81 14.08 11.73
N TRP A 109 -3.33 14.64 10.63
CA TRP A 109 -3.35 14.01 9.31
C TRP A 109 -1.96 13.93 8.66
N ASN A 110 -1.02 14.79 9.03
CA ASN A 110 0.32 14.79 8.47
C ASN A 110 1.08 13.52 8.91
N PHE A 111 1.99 13.08 8.06
CA PHE A 111 2.92 12.01 8.40
C PHE A 111 3.79 12.40 9.60
N ALA A 112 4.33 11.40 10.29
CA ALA A 112 5.31 11.61 11.34
C ALA A 112 6.56 12.31 10.80
N PRO A 113 7.12 13.31 11.51
CA PRO A 113 8.34 13.98 11.06
C PRO A 113 9.52 13.03 10.82
N GLU A 114 9.59 11.94 11.57
CA GLU A 114 10.62 10.90 11.44
C GLU A 114 10.63 10.25 10.05
N LEU A 115 9.47 10.29 9.33
CA LEU A 115 9.34 9.69 8.02
C LEU A 115 9.78 10.63 6.87
N GLU A 116 9.93 11.94 7.14
CA GLU A 116 10.27 12.95 6.12
C GLU A 116 11.53 12.58 5.34
N ASP A 117 12.60 12.18 6.01
CA ASP A 117 13.85 11.76 5.37
C ASP A 117 13.63 10.59 4.38
N ALA A 118 12.80 9.61 4.73
CA ALA A 118 12.52 8.47 3.87
C ALA A 118 11.68 8.87 2.65
N MET A 119 10.82 9.87 2.80
CA MET A 119 9.99 10.40 1.71
C MET A 119 10.80 11.29 0.76
N ASP A 120 11.75 12.06 1.30
CA ASP A 120 12.62 12.95 0.50
C ASP A 120 13.68 12.16 -0.29
N ASP A 121 14.13 11.02 0.23
CA ASP A 121 15.15 10.18 -0.42
C ASP A 121 14.56 9.28 -1.54
N THR A 122 13.24 9.23 -1.69
CA THR A 122 12.62 8.48 -2.78
C THR A 122 12.74 9.23 -4.10
N GLU A 123 13.03 8.51 -5.17
CA GLU A 123 12.89 9.07 -6.52
C GLU A 123 11.43 9.50 -6.69
N PRO A 124 11.14 10.77 -7.06
CA PRO A 124 9.76 11.28 -7.17
C PRO A 124 8.87 10.44 -8.10
N GLU A 125 9.48 9.72 -9.03
CA GLU A 125 8.82 8.87 -10.03
C GLU A 125 8.37 7.52 -9.47
N VAL A 126 8.82 7.13 -8.26
CA VAL A 126 8.51 5.85 -7.63
C VAL A 126 8.07 5.99 -6.16
N SER A 127 7.64 7.18 -5.78
CA SER A 127 7.10 7.46 -4.45
C SER A 127 5.66 7.99 -4.57
N HIS A 128 4.73 7.25 -3.98
CA HIS A 128 3.31 7.57 -4.09
C HIS A 128 2.65 7.70 -2.72
N ILE A 129 1.87 8.79 -2.54
CA ILE A 129 0.97 8.94 -1.40
C ILE A 129 -0.43 8.53 -1.82
N VAL A 130 -0.96 7.50 -1.17
CA VAL A 130 -2.29 6.93 -1.43
C VAL A 130 -3.23 7.34 -0.29
N CYS A 131 -4.03 8.40 -0.49
CA CYS A 131 -5.06 8.80 0.47
C CYS A 131 -6.23 7.81 0.43
N LYS A 132 -6.69 7.38 1.61
CA LYS A 132 -7.77 6.40 1.75
C LYS A 132 -8.78 6.87 2.79
N LYS A 133 -10.06 6.50 2.61
CA LYS A 133 -11.18 6.73 3.54
C LYS A 133 -11.68 5.43 4.20
N THR A 134 -10.90 4.37 4.11
CA THR A 134 -11.23 3.03 4.59
C THR A 134 -9.97 2.38 5.13
N PHE A 135 -10.10 1.37 5.98
CA PHE A 135 -8.95 0.70 6.59
C PHE A 135 -7.95 0.16 5.54
N GLY A 136 -8.44 -0.49 4.48
CA GLY A 136 -7.63 -0.90 3.34
C GLY A 136 -7.77 0.09 2.18
N ALA A 137 -6.67 0.50 1.57
CA ALA A 137 -6.63 1.33 0.37
C ALA A 137 -7.01 0.49 -0.85
N TYR A 138 -8.30 0.45 -1.19
CA TYR A 138 -8.79 -0.41 -2.29
C TYR A 138 -8.23 -0.01 -3.67
N MET A 139 -7.75 1.22 -3.83
CA MET A 139 -7.10 1.68 -5.07
C MET A 139 -5.60 1.33 -5.13
N LEU A 140 -4.95 1.06 -4.01
CA LEU A 140 -3.51 0.79 -3.95
C LEU A 140 -3.02 -0.26 -4.97
N PRO A 141 -3.71 -1.39 -5.23
CA PRO A 141 -3.29 -2.29 -6.28
C PRO A 141 -3.33 -1.67 -7.69
N SER A 142 -4.30 -0.80 -7.97
CA SER A 142 -4.36 -0.09 -9.25
C SER A 142 -3.22 0.89 -9.39
N ASP A 143 -2.90 1.63 -8.32
CA ASP A 143 -1.79 2.59 -8.32
C ASP A 143 -0.45 1.87 -8.56
N ILE A 144 -0.26 0.69 -7.95
CA ILE A 144 0.92 -0.17 -8.20
C ILE A 144 0.96 -0.64 -9.67
N LEU A 145 -0.17 -1.07 -10.24
CA LEU A 145 -0.24 -1.51 -11.63
C LEU A 145 0.02 -0.37 -12.61
N ASP A 146 -0.52 0.81 -12.34
CA ASP A 146 -0.29 2.00 -13.17
C ASP A 146 1.19 2.38 -13.17
N GLU A 147 1.85 2.29 -12.01
CA GLU A 147 3.28 2.56 -11.88
C GLU A 147 4.13 1.52 -12.61
N LEU A 148 3.80 0.23 -12.48
CA LEU A 148 4.45 -0.82 -13.27
C LEU A 148 4.34 -0.54 -14.77
N MET A 149 3.16 -0.17 -15.24
CA MET A 149 2.91 0.14 -16.65
C MET A 149 3.70 1.38 -17.11
N ALA A 150 3.79 2.43 -16.29
CA ALA A 150 4.56 3.63 -16.59
C ALA A 150 6.06 3.32 -16.80
N HIS A 151 6.58 2.33 -16.09
CA HIS A 151 7.97 1.87 -16.19
C HIS A 151 8.18 0.68 -17.13
N ASN A 152 7.18 0.31 -17.96
CA ASN A 152 7.19 -0.86 -18.83
C ASN A 152 7.52 -2.17 -18.09
N LYS A 153 6.99 -2.31 -16.87
CA LYS A 153 7.11 -3.48 -16.01
C LYS A 153 5.77 -4.23 -15.91
N ALA A 154 5.83 -5.46 -15.43
CA ALA A 154 4.68 -6.33 -15.21
C ALA A 154 4.70 -6.87 -13.76
N VAL A 155 3.61 -7.49 -13.33
CA VAL A 155 3.52 -8.11 -12.01
C VAL A 155 4.62 -9.15 -11.78
N ASP A 156 5.02 -9.88 -12.82
CA ASP A 156 6.11 -10.86 -12.76
C ASP A 156 7.50 -10.22 -12.49
N ASP A 157 7.64 -8.90 -12.65
CA ASP A 157 8.85 -8.18 -12.29
C ASP A 157 8.93 -7.87 -10.80
N ILE A 158 7.82 -7.98 -10.05
CA ILE A 158 7.82 -7.80 -8.60
C ILE A 158 8.50 -9.00 -7.95
N GLU A 159 9.53 -8.75 -7.15
CA GLU A 159 10.17 -9.75 -6.30
C GLU A 159 9.30 -10.03 -5.08
N LYS A 160 8.92 -8.94 -4.39
CA LYS A 160 8.06 -8.98 -3.21
C LYS A 160 7.47 -7.61 -2.89
N ILE A 161 6.42 -7.64 -2.07
CA ILE A 161 5.83 -6.45 -1.44
C ILE A 161 6.06 -6.55 0.07
N ILE A 162 6.57 -5.48 0.69
CA ILE A 162 6.82 -5.39 2.12
C ILE A 162 5.81 -4.42 2.72
N VAL A 163 5.03 -4.85 3.70
CA VAL A 163 3.97 -4.05 4.33
C VAL A 163 4.30 -3.83 5.80
N TYR A 164 4.24 -2.59 6.26
CA TYR A 164 4.47 -2.20 7.65
C TYR A 164 3.83 -0.85 7.99
N GLY A 165 3.67 -0.54 9.26
CA GLY A 165 3.07 0.71 9.75
C GLY A 165 1.99 0.50 10.81
N TYR A 166 0.94 1.33 10.83
CA TYR A 166 -0.04 1.44 11.91
C TYR A 166 -1.49 1.40 11.39
N CYS A 167 -2.45 0.78 12.12
CA CYS A 167 -2.21 -0.22 13.16
C CYS A 167 -2.20 -1.61 12.53
N THR A 168 -1.38 -2.52 13.09
CA THR A 168 -1.23 -3.90 12.59
C THR A 168 -2.56 -4.61 12.43
N ASP A 169 -3.43 -4.45 13.40
CA ASP A 169 -4.73 -5.12 13.55
C ASP A 169 -5.90 -4.42 12.84
N ILE A 170 -5.65 -3.28 12.18
CA ILE A 170 -6.66 -2.51 11.45
C ILE A 170 -6.19 -2.24 10.02
N CYS A 171 -5.39 -1.19 9.81
CA CYS A 171 -5.03 -0.74 8.47
C CYS A 171 -3.96 -1.63 7.81
N VAL A 172 -2.98 -2.14 8.57
CA VAL A 172 -1.92 -3.01 8.01
C VAL A 172 -2.51 -4.32 7.50
N ILE A 173 -3.27 -5.05 8.33
CA ILE A 173 -3.93 -6.30 7.92
C ILE A 173 -4.90 -6.07 6.76
N SER A 174 -5.64 -4.94 6.76
CA SER A 174 -6.60 -4.62 5.70
C SER A 174 -5.89 -4.37 4.37
N ASN A 175 -4.81 -3.61 4.35
CA ASN A 175 -4.01 -3.37 3.15
C ASN A 175 -3.32 -4.66 2.66
N ALA A 176 -2.78 -5.45 3.57
CA ALA A 176 -2.18 -6.74 3.24
C ALA A 176 -3.19 -7.65 2.52
N MET A 177 -4.43 -7.77 3.03
CA MET A 177 -5.47 -8.58 2.40
C MET A 177 -5.90 -8.06 1.03
N VAL A 178 -5.97 -6.75 0.84
CA VAL A 178 -6.25 -6.12 -0.47
C VAL A 178 -5.15 -6.46 -1.46
N LEU A 179 -3.88 -6.34 -1.05
CA LEU A 179 -2.73 -6.68 -1.88
C LEU A 179 -2.68 -8.17 -2.21
N ARG A 180 -2.93 -9.07 -1.24
CA ARG A 180 -2.96 -10.52 -1.48
C ARG A 180 -4.05 -10.92 -2.48
N ALA A 181 -5.22 -10.25 -2.41
CA ALA A 181 -6.31 -10.52 -3.36
C ALA A 181 -5.97 -10.06 -4.79
N ALA A 182 -5.21 -8.97 -4.93
CA ALA A 182 -4.81 -8.43 -6.23
C ALA A 182 -3.57 -9.13 -6.81
N PHE A 183 -2.63 -9.54 -5.96
CA PHE A 183 -1.35 -10.13 -6.33
C PHE A 183 -1.17 -11.52 -5.68
N PRO A 184 -1.96 -12.53 -6.08
CA PRO A 184 -2.01 -13.83 -5.39
C PRO A 184 -0.68 -14.60 -5.45
N GLU A 185 0.13 -14.39 -6.49
CA GLU A 185 1.39 -15.10 -6.70
C GLU A 185 2.63 -14.31 -6.23
N VAL A 186 2.46 -13.05 -5.83
CA VAL A 186 3.56 -12.21 -5.34
C VAL A 186 3.83 -12.53 -3.86
N GLU A 187 5.10 -12.64 -3.48
CA GLU A 187 5.47 -12.74 -2.07
C GLU A 187 5.13 -11.45 -1.34
N ILE A 188 4.39 -11.54 -0.24
CA ILE A 188 4.04 -10.39 0.61
C ILE A 188 4.56 -10.63 2.01
N GLU A 189 5.51 -9.79 2.43
CA GLU A 189 6.11 -9.80 3.75
C GLU A 189 5.47 -8.74 4.66
N ILE A 190 5.22 -9.09 5.91
CA ILE A 190 4.82 -8.16 6.95
C ILE A 190 6.03 -7.94 7.85
N ARG A 191 6.54 -6.73 7.89
CA ARG A 191 7.66 -6.38 8.73
C ARG A 191 7.19 -6.04 10.14
N SER A 192 7.10 -7.07 10.99
CA SER A 192 6.44 -6.97 12.29
C SER A 192 7.15 -6.03 13.27
N ASP A 193 8.48 -5.91 13.17
CA ASP A 193 9.29 -4.98 13.97
C ASP A 193 9.05 -3.50 13.61
N CYS A 194 8.43 -3.23 12.46
CA CYS A 194 7.99 -1.90 12.01
C CYS A 194 6.47 -1.72 12.10
N CYS A 195 5.78 -2.55 12.87
CA CYS A 195 4.34 -2.46 13.08
C CYS A 195 4.00 -2.25 14.56
N ALA A 196 2.87 -1.58 14.82
CA ALA A 196 2.27 -1.50 16.13
C ALA A 196 0.76 -1.69 16.04
N GLY A 197 0.19 -2.54 16.88
CA GLY A 197 -1.26 -2.70 16.99
C GLY A 197 -1.87 -1.75 18.02
N VAL A 198 -3.20 -1.71 18.09
CA VAL A 198 -3.91 -0.93 19.12
C VAL A 198 -3.52 -1.43 20.52
N THR A 199 -3.29 -2.72 20.65
CA THR A 199 -2.73 -3.35 21.88
C THR A 199 -1.72 -4.42 21.49
N PRO A 200 -0.79 -4.82 22.42
CA PRO A 200 0.10 -5.95 22.16
C PRO A 200 -0.62 -7.24 21.78
N GLN A 201 -1.77 -7.48 22.41
CA GLN A 201 -2.56 -8.68 22.15
C GLN A 201 -3.22 -8.67 20.77
N SER A 202 -3.82 -7.54 20.36
CA SER A 202 -4.43 -7.43 19.03
C SER A 202 -3.40 -7.41 17.92
N HIS A 203 -2.22 -6.81 18.15
CA HIS A 203 -1.07 -6.93 17.27
C HIS A 203 -0.70 -8.40 16.99
N GLN A 204 -0.49 -9.19 18.07
CA GLN A 204 -0.14 -10.60 17.90
C GLN A 204 -1.25 -11.39 17.20
N THR A 205 -2.52 -11.12 17.54
CA THR A 205 -3.67 -11.76 16.89
C THR A 205 -3.70 -11.47 15.38
N ALA A 206 -3.41 -10.24 14.98
CA ALA A 206 -3.34 -9.86 13.56
C ALA A 206 -2.18 -10.58 12.85
N LEU A 207 -1.01 -10.65 13.47
CA LEU A 207 0.13 -11.39 12.91
C LEU A 207 -0.17 -12.89 12.72
N ASP A 208 -0.88 -13.50 13.68
CA ASP A 208 -1.29 -14.91 13.59
C ASP A 208 -2.32 -15.12 12.47
N ALA A 209 -3.27 -14.19 12.31
CA ALA A 209 -4.22 -14.21 11.19
C ALA A 209 -3.52 -14.06 9.83
N LEU A 210 -2.55 -13.15 9.74
CA LEU A 210 -1.75 -12.93 8.53
C LEU A 210 -0.94 -14.19 8.17
N ARG A 211 -0.30 -14.86 9.15
CA ARG A 211 0.37 -16.16 8.92
C ARG A 211 -0.58 -17.21 8.38
N ALA A 212 -1.79 -17.31 8.94
CA ALA A 212 -2.80 -18.26 8.46
C ALA A 212 -3.25 -17.94 7.01
N CYS A 213 -3.17 -16.67 6.59
CA CYS A 213 -3.44 -16.22 5.22
C CYS A 213 -2.20 -16.22 4.31
N GLN A 214 -1.14 -16.94 4.71
CA GLN A 214 0.07 -17.16 3.90
C GLN A 214 0.91 -15.90 3.64
N PHE A 215 0.96 -14.98 4.61
CA PHE A 215 1.93 -13.89 4.61
C PHE A 215 3.21 -14.32 5.33
N THR A 216 4.35 -13.89 4.83
CA THR A 216 5.63 -14.05 5.53
C THR A 216 5.76 -12.95 6.59
N ILE A 217 5.96 -13.33 7.84
CA ILE A 217 6.16 -12.39 8.95
C ILE A 217 7.65 -12.36 9.28
N VAL A 218 8.26 -11.19 9.14
CA VAL A 218 9.69 -10.92 9.37
C VAL A 218 9.88 -9.90 10.48
#